data_773271d9cf8d3d18951bbbc32f139c85
#
_entry.id   773271d9cf8d3d18951bbbc32f139c85
#
_cell.length_a   1.000
_cell.length_b   1.000
_cell.length_c   1.000
_cell.angle_alpha   90.00
_cell.angle_beta   90.00
_cell.angle_gamma   90.00
#
_symmetry.space_group_name_H-M   'P 1'
#
loop_
_entity.id
_entity.type
_entity.pdbx_description
1 polymer ?
#
loop_
_entity_poly.entity_id
_entity_poly.type
_entity_poly.pdbx_seq_one_letter_code
_entity_poly.pdbx_strand_id
1 'polypeptide(L)'
;MHFLNGNTDMIVENLQDIDTIIIDKTRFIPYEGRFVEVMKEGKTALLIEKEVNTRERGKVGAMGVATHGSVQAIDVNARFQRVNGENNMDLTIYKDEIKNIYYILIKKNWKSFRNQTTFLKLFPKKQQESIKEAIKTLNVDFDNPVDVLNLWNKISLKD
;
A
#
# COMPACT_ATOMS: atom_id res chain seq x y z
N MET A 1 -4.86 -11.18 13.39
CA MET A 1 -5.51 -10.61 12.17
C MET A 1 -7.01 -10.70 12.34
N HIS A 2 -7.73 -9.62 12.09
CA HIS A 2 -9.18 -9.56 12.12
C HIS A 2 -9.74 -9.59 10.70
N PHE A 3 -10.82 -10.32 10.48
CA PHE A 3 -11.59 -10.27 9.25
C PHE A 3 -13.07 -10.55 9.52
N LEU A 4 -13.93 -10.01 8.68
CA LEU A 4 -15.38 -10.19 8.78
C LEU A 4 -15.82 -11.34 7.88
N ASN A 5 -16.56 -12.29 8.45
CA ASN A 5 -17.28 -13.30 7.69
C ASN A 5 -18.78 -13.07 7.89
N GLY A 6 -19.37 -12.36 6.93
CA GLY A 6 -20.74 -11.82 7.11
C GLY A 6 -20.75 -10.80 8.25
N ASN A 7 -21.55 -11.06 9.30
CA ASN A 7 -21.64 -10.20 10.49
C ASN A 7 -20.77 -10.69 11.68
N THR A 8 -19.93 -11.70 11.46
CA THR A 8 -19.10 -12.28 12.51
C THR A 8 -17.67 -11.80 12.35
N ASP A 9 -17.12 -11.16 13.40
CA ASP A 9 -15.72 -10.80 13.49
C ASP A 9 -14.91 -12.06 13.84
N MET A 10 -13.98 -12.44 13.00
CA MET A 10 -13.12 -13.59 13.19
C MET A 10 -11.68 -13.14 13.45
N ILE A 11 -11.06 -13.74 14.46
CA ILE A 11 -9.67 -13.46 14.85
C ILE A 11 -8.83 -14.68 14.52
N VAL A 12 -7.77 -14.46 13.76
CA VAL A 12 -6.72 -15.46 13.60
C VAL A 12 -5.66 -15.18 14.65
N GLU A 13 -5.57 -16.05 15.64
CA GLU A 13 -4.68 -15.90 16.78
C GLU A 13 -3.23 -16.30 16.43
N ASN A 14 -3.04 -17.38 15.68
CA ASN A 14 -1.73 -17.89 15.34
C ASN A 14 -1.44 -17.72 13.83
N LEU A 15 -0.84 -16.59 13.47
CA LEU A 15 -0.49 -16.28 12.07
C LEU A 15 0.69 -17.11 11.55
N GLN A 16 1.48 -17.73 12.43
CA GLN A 16 2.67 -18.49 12.05
C GLN A 16 2.33 -19.83 11.40
N ASP A 17 1.14 -20.36 11.67
CA ASP A 17 0.68 -21.64 11.12
C ASP A 17 -0.07 -21.47 9.79
N ILE A 18 -0.15 -20.24 9.27
CA ILE A 18 -0.86 -19.96 8.03
C ILE A 18 0.14 -19.80 6.88
N ASP A 19 0.11 -20.72 5.93
CA ASP A 19 0.94 -20.67 4.72
C ASP A 19 0.35 -19.76 3.64
N THR A 20 -0.96 -19.63 3.57
CA THR A 20 -1.64 -18.89 2.51
C THR A 20 -3.01 -18.41 2.97
N ILE A 21 -3.34 -17.17 2.61
CA ILE A 21 -4.69 -16.62 2.74
C ILE A 21 -5.19 -16.30 1.33
N ILE A 22 -6.44 -16.66 1.04
CA ILE A 22 -7.10 -16.31 -0.22
C ILE A 22 -8.33 -15.46 0.12
N ILE A 23 -8.37 -14.24 -0.41
CA ILE A 23 -9.50 -13.32 -0.29
C ILE A 23 -9.98 -13.03 -1.70
N ASP A 24 -11.21 -13.41 -2.01
CA ASP A 24 -11.78 -13.42 -3.37
C ASP A 24 -10.90 -14.25 -4.33
N LYS A 25 -10.12 -13.62 -5.15
CA LYS A 25 -9.17 -14.27 -6.09
C LYS A 25 -7.72 -13.88 -5.80
N THR A 26 -7.49 -13.10 -4.77
CA THR A 26 -6.17 -12.59 -4.39
C THR A 26 -5.54 -13.51 -3.37
N ARG A 27 -4.33 -13.95 -3.65
CA ARG A 27 -3.55 -14.81 -2.79
C ARG A 27 -2.53 -14.00 -1.99
N PHE A 28 -2.46 -14.26 -0.70
CA PHE A 28 -1.50 -13.66 0.22
C PHE A 28 -0.65 -14.76 0.84
N ILE A 29 0.65 -14.50 0.97
CA ILE A 29 1.61 -15.40 1.63
C ILE A 29 2.33 -14.67 2.75
N PRO A 30 2.78 -15.38 3.80
CA PRO A 30 3.59 -14.77 4.85
C PRO A 30 4.97 -14.39 4.32
N TYR A 31 5.38 -13.17 4.61
CA TYR A 31 6.70 -12.64 4.30
C TYR A 31 7.14 -11.66 5.40
N GLU A 32 8.27 -11.95 6.05
CA GLU A 32 8.82 -11.12 7.14
C GLU A 32 7.80 -10.73 8.23
N GLY A 33 6.95 -11.68 8.65
CA GLY A 33 5.94 -11.48 9.70
C GLY A 33 4.68 -10.74 9.27
N ARG A 34 4.47 -10.54 7.97
CA ARG A 34 3.30 -9.91 7.36
C ARG A 34 2.74 -10.79 6.26
N PHE A 35 1.52 -10.50 5.83
CA PHE A 35 0.95 -11.12 4.64
C PHE A 35 1.08 -10.15 3.47
N VAL A 36 1.67 -10.63 2.38
CA VAL A 36 1.88 -9.88 1.13
C VAL A 36 1.12 -10.53 -0.01
N GLU A 37 0.56 -9.73 -0.88
CA GLU A 37 -0.19 -10.18 -2.06
C GLU A 37 0.76 -10.75 -3.11
N VAL A 38 0.42 -11.90 -3.68
CA VAL A 38 1.16 -12.54 -4.75
C VAL A 38 0.62 -12.07 -6.09
N MET A 39 1.38 -11.24 -6.79
CA MET A 39 1.04 -10.77 -8.13
C MET A 39 1.55 -11.71 -9.23
N LYS A 40 2.68 -12.35 -9.00
CA LYS A 40 3.29 -13.32 -9.93
C LYS A 40 4.07 -14.36 -9.16
N GLU A 41 3.98 -15.60 -9.59
CA GLU A 41 4.69 -16.75 -9.01
C GLU A 41 5.89 -17.20 -9.85
N GLY A 42 6.69 -18.12 -9.27
CA GLY A 42 7.77 -18.80 -9.94
C GLY A 42 9.14 -18.09 -9.84
N LYS A 43 10.00 -18.35 -10.80
CA LYS A 43 11.39 -17.86 -10.78
C LYS A 43 11.50 -16.33 -10.84
N THR A 44 10.49 -15.69 -11.39
CA THR A 44 10.38 -14.22 -11.51
C THR A 44 9.18 -13.72 -10.69
N ALA A 45 9.06 -14.19 -9.45
CA ALA A 45 7.96 -13.82 -8.57
C ALA A 45 7.95 -12.32 -8.27
N LEU A 46 6.74 -11.79 -8.15
CA LEU A 46 6.45 -10.40 -7.74
C LEU A 46 5.41 -10.43 -6.63
N LEU A 47 5.74 -9.83 -5.51
CA LEU A 47 4.83 -9.62 -4.39
C LEU A 47 4.59 -8.13 -4.19
N ILE A 48 3.46 -7.79 -3.59
CA ILE A 48 3.14 -6.41 -3.19
C ILE A 48 2.64 -6.36 -1.75
N GLU A 49 3.13 -5.40 -1.00
CA GLU A 49 2.62 -4.98 0.30
C GLU A 49 1.98 -3.60 0.16
N LYS A 50 0.77 -3.44 0.69
CA LYS A 50 0.08 -2.15 0.75
C LYS A 50 0.22 -1.60 2.16
N GLU A 51 1.10 -0.61 2.33
CA GLU A 51 1.30 0.09 3.59
C GLU A 51 0.32 1.25 3.69
N VAL A 52 -0.55 1.22 4.71
CA VAL A 52 -1.47 2.33 4.97
C VAL A 52 -0.82 3.29 5.96
N ASN A 53 -0.57 4.51 5.52
CA ASN A 53 -0.07 5.59 6.36
C ASN A 53 -1.17 6.59 6.63
N THR A 54 -1.69 6.58 7.85
CA THR A 54 -2.67 7.58 8.30
C THR A 54 -1.93 8.84 8.73
N ARG A 55 -2.17 9.96 8.03
CA ARG A 55 -1.59 11.26 8.37
C ARG A 55 -2.66 12.21 8.83
N GLU A 56 -2.37 12.91 9.92
CA GLU A 56 -3.18 14.04 10.35
C GLU A 56 -3.11 15.16 9.29
N ARG A 57 -4.25 15.57 8.78
CA ARG A 57 -4.37 16.60 7.74
C ARG A 57 -4.67 17.98 8.31
N GLY A 58 -4.88 18.07 9.62
CA GLY A 58 -5.26 19.29 10.34
C GLY A 58 -6.69 19.20 10.86
N LYS A 59 -7.10 20.22 11.58
CA LYS A 59 -8.45 20.34 12.15
C LYS A 59 -9.38 21.04 11.17
N VAL A 60 -10.65 20.69 11.19
CA VAL A 60 -11.67 21.35 10.36
C VAL A 60 -11.87 22.76 10.87
N GLY A 61 -11.63 23.75 10.01
CA GLY A 61 -11.91 25.17 10.28
C GLY A 61 -13.38 25.53 10.15
N ALA A 62 -13.73 26.77 10.53
CA ALA A 62 -15.11 27.27 10.54
C ALA A 62 -15.85 27.20 9.20
N MET A 63 -15.14 27.09 8.10
CA MET A 63 -15.67 26.99 6.72
C MET A 63 -15.55 25.58 6.16
N GLY A 64 -15.29 24.55 6.98
CA GLY A 64 -15.09 23.17 6.52
C GLY A 64 -13.74 22.91 5.83
N VAL A 65 -12.83 23.88 5.84
CA VAL A 65 -11.48 23.76 5.28
C VAL A 65 -10.50 23.33 6.36
N ALA A 66 -9.62 22.37 6.08
CA ALA A 66 -8.59 21.95 7.02
C ALA A 66 -7.59 23.08 7.26
N THR A 67 -7.36 23.45 8.53
CA THR A 67 -6.40 24.47 8.93
C THR A 67 -5.30 23.86 9.81
N HIS A 68 -4.06 24.31 9.59
CA HIS A 68 -2.87 23.92 10.38
C HIS A 68 -2.50 24.97 11.42
N GLY A 69 -3.43 25.77 11.88
CA GLY A 69 -3.18 26.88 12.79
C GLY A 69 -3.98 26.77 14.09
N SER A 70 -3.55 27.55 15.12
CA SER A 70 -4.14 27.61 16.46
C SER A 70 -5.48 28.35 16.54
N VAL A 71 -6.14 28.62 15.43
CA VAL A 71 -7.46 29.24 15.42
C VAL A 71 -8.49 28.17 15.78
N GLN A 72 -9.19 28.38 16.90
CA GLN A 72 -10.33 27.53 17.27
C GLN A 72 -11.38 27.61 16.18
N ALA A 73 -11.46 26.57 15.39
CA ALA A 73 -12.46 26.45 14.36
C ALA A 73 -13.82 26.09 14.97
N ILE A 74 -14.85 26.86 14.64
CA ILE A 74 -16.23 26.49 14.97
C ILE A 74 -16.66 25.46 13.92
N ASP A 75 -16.74 24.20 14.33
CA ASP A 75 -17.15 23.14 13.41
C ASP A 75 -18.67 23.10 13.24
N VAL A 76 -19.10 23.16 11.99
CA VAL A 76 -20.51 23.03 11.64
C VAL A 76 -21.00 21.60 11.87
N ASN A 77 -20.15 20.60 11.69
CA ASN A 77 -20.46 19.20 11.95
C ASN A 77 -20.55 18.86 13.45
N ALA A 78 -20.00 19.69 14.32
CA ALA A 78 -20.14 19.56 15.77
C ALA A 78 -21.60 19.59 16.26
N ARG A 79 -22.50 20.18 15.47
CA ARG A 79 -23.95 20.15 15.77
C ARG A 79 -24.55 18.74 15.69
N PHE A 80 -24.04 17.89 14.81
CA PHE A 80 -24.57 16.54 14.61
C PHE A 80 -24.07 15.52 15.65
N GLN A 81 -22.90 15.75 16.24
CA GLN A 81 -22.35 14.85 17.27
C GLN A 81 -22.80 15.19 18.69
N ARG A 82 -23.38 16.38 18.93
CA ARG A 82 -23.94 16.75 20.23
C ARG A 82 -25.14 15.88 20.68
N VAL A 83 -25.69 15.09 19.78
CA VAL A 83 -26.83 14.23 20.07
C VAL A 83 -26.48 13.09 21.03
N ASN A 84 -25.20 12.69 21.12
CA ASN A 84 -24.77 11.53 21.94
C ASN A 84 -24.02 11.89 23.23
N GLY A 85 -23.98 13.18 23.61
CA GLY A 85 -23.48 13.59 24.96
C GLY A 85 -21.97 13.49 25.18
N GLU A 86 -21.17 13.15 24.18
CA GLU A 86 -19.70 13.11 24.31
C GLU A 86 -19.09 14.44 23.94
N ASN A 87 -18.55 15.14 24.97
CA ASN A 87 -17.94 16.47 24.87
C ASN A 87 -16.52 16.50 24.26
N ASN A 88 -16.03 15.40 23.70
CA ASN A 88 -14.69 15.31 23.16
C ASN A 88 -14.75 15.11 21.64
N MET A 89 -14.90 16.24 20.93
CA MET A 89 -14.79 16.24 19.48
C MET A 89 -13.34 16.43 19.08
N ASP A 90 -12.68 15.33 18.79
CA ASP A 90 -11.45 15.40 18.02
C ASP A 90 -11.79 15.52 16.53
N LEU A 91 -11.81 16.75 16.04
CA LEU A 91 -12.11 17.13 14.67
C LEU A 91 -10.89 16.98 13.76
N THR A 92 -9.95 16.19 14.15
CA THR A 92 -8.76 15.92 13.37
C THR A 92 -9.14 15.12 12.11
N ILE A 93 -8.86 15.70 10.95
CA ILE A 93 -9.02 15.01 9.67
C ILE A 93 -7.78 14.16 9.43
N TYR A 94 -8.00 12.87 9.29
CA TYR A 94 -6.96 11.93 8.87
C TYR A 94 -7.07 11.66 7.38
N LYS A 95 -5.95 11.55 6.73
CA LYS A 95 -5.86 11.06 5.35
C LYS A 95 -5.05 9.78 5.34
N ASP A 96 -5.70 8.72 4.92
CA ASP A 96 -5.01 7.47 4.63
C ASP A 96 -4.31 7.58 3.28
N GLU A 97 -3.02 7.32 3.29
CA GLU A 97 -2.18 7.28 2.09
C GLU A 97 -1.67 5.86 1.94
N ILE A 98 -2.16 5.17 0.91
CA ILE A 98 -1.71 3.82 0.60
C ILE A 98 -0.41 3.91 -0.19
N LYS A 99 0.64 3.24 0.29
CA LYS A 99 1.93 3.12 -0.39
C LYS A 99 2.20 1.67 -0.75
N ASN A 100 2.57 1.46 -2.00
CA ASN A 100 2.94 0.15 -2.47
C ASN A 100 4.43 -0.12 -2.23
N ILE A 101 4.73 -1.28 -1.66
CA ILE A 101 6.08 -1.83 -1.57
C ILE A 101 6.08 -3.12 -2.39
N TYR A 102 6.95 -3.18 -3.35
CA TYR A 102 7.08 -4.33 -4.24
C TYR A 102 8.30 -5.16 -3.85
N TYR A 103 8.19 -6.47 -3.97
CA TYR A 103 9.28 -7.41 -3.76
C TYR A 103 9.42 -8.29 -5.00
N ILE A 104 10.61 -8.33 -5.58
CA ILE A 104 10.93 -9.19 -6.72
C ILE A 104 12.02 -10.19 -6.36
N LEU A 105 11.93 -11.37 -6.93
CA LEU A 105 12.91 -12.42 -6.75
C LEU A 105 14.00 -12.30 -7.85
N ILE A 106 15.22 -11.93 -7.45
CA ILE A 106 16.39 -11.87 -8.33
C ILE A 106 17.46 -12.82 -7.80
N LYS A 107 17.89 -13.80 -8.60
CA LYS A 107 18.94 -14.76 -8.24
C LYS A 107 18.71 -15.40 -6.87
N LYS A 108 17.48 -15.83 -6.60
CA LYS A 108 17.03 -16.43 -5.32
C LYS A 108 17.02 -15.49 -4.11
N ASN A 109 17.22 -14.18 -4.32
CA ASN A 109 17.15 -13.18 -3.27
C ASN A 109 15.97 -12.22 -3.51
N TRP A 110 15.18 -11.97 -2.48
CA TRP A 110 14.15 -10.97 -2.52
C TRP A 110 14.76 -9.57 -2.44
N LYS A 111 14.28 -8.68 -3.30
CA LYS A 111 14.68 -7.27 -3.36
C LYS A 111 13.44 -6.41 -3.37
N SER A 112 13.41 -5.38 -2.52
CA SER A 112 12.28 -4.46 -2.42
C SER A 112 12.54 -3.16 -3.16
N PHE A 113 11.44 -2.56 -3.66
CA PHE A 113 11.43 -1.21 -4.24
C PHE A 113 10.06 -0.56 -4.07
N ARG A 114 10.00 0.77 -4.21
CA ARG A 114 8.75 1.54 -4.09
C ARG A 114 8.49 2.46 -5.28
N ASN A 115 9.53 2.78 -6.04
CA ASN A 115 9.48 3.73 -7.14
C ASN A 115 10.56 3.42 -8.18
N GLN A 116 10.53 4.16 -9.29
CA GLN A 116 11.49 4.00 -10.38
C GLN A 116 12.96 4.07 -9.93
N THR A 117 13.30 5.03 -9.06
CA THR A 117 14.68 5.22 -8.60
C THR A 117 15.19 4.01 -7.82
N THR A 118 14.38 3.49 -6.90
CA THR A 118 14.72 2.31 -6.10
C THR A 118 14.70 1.04 -6.94
N PHE A 119 13.79 0.93 -7.91
CA PHE A 119 13.74 -0.18 -8.85
C PHE A 119 15.01 -0.28 -9.71
N LEU A 120 15.43 0.83 -10.32
CA LEU A 120 16.62 0.87 -11.17
C LEU A 120 17.92 0.49 -10.42
N LYS A 121 18.01 0.81 -9.12
CA LYS A 121 19.17 0.44 -8.27
C LYS A 121 19.32 -1.07 -8.09
N LEU A 122 18.31 -1.87 -8.36
CA LEU A 122 18.37 -3.33 -8.27
C LEU A 122 19.14 -3.98 -9.41
N PHE A 123 19.39 -3.23 -10.48
CA PHE A 123 20.02 -3.71 -11.71
C PHE A 123 21.38 -3.09 -11.96
N PRO A 124 22.29 -3.82 -12.64
CA PRO A 124 23.59 -3.28 -13.08
C PRO A 124 23.40 -2.05 -13.98
N LYS A 125 24.34 -1.10 -13.93
CA LYS A 125 24.28 0.14 -14.73
C LYS A 125 24.06 -0.12 -16.22
N LYS A 126 24.63 -1.19 -16.77
CA LYS A 126 24.47 -1.57 -18.19
C LYS A 126 23.02 -1.88 -18.58
N GLN A 127 22.21 -2.37 -17.65
CA GLN A 127 20.80 -2.71 -17.90
C GLN A 127 19.85 -1.54 -17.60
N GLN A 128 20.29 -0.57 -16.80
CA GLN A 128 19.41 0.52 -16.33
C GLN A 128 18.85 1.37 -17.48
N GLU A 129 19.62 1.62 -18.54
CA GLU A 129 19.14 2.42 -19.68
C GLU A 129 18.02 1.70 -20.44
N SER A 130 18.18 0.41 -20.74
CA SER A 130 17.12 -0.35 -21.41
C SER A 130 15.87 -0.49 -20.55
N ILE A 131 16.03 -0.57 -19.22
CA ILE A 131 14.92 -0.58 -18.27
C ILE A 131 14.21 0.78 -18.24
N LYS A 132 14.94 1.90 -18.25
CA LYS A 132 14.35 3.24 -18.33
C LYS A 132 13.53 3.43 -19.60
N GLU A 133 14.05 2.95 -20.74
CA GLU A 133 13.31 2.98 -22.00
C GLU A 133 12.02 2.14 -21.92
N ALA A 134 12.07 0.97 -21.28
CA ALA A 134 10.89 0.14 -21.07
C ALA A 134 9.85 0.84 -20.18
N ILE A 135 10.28 1.49 -19.08
CA ILE A 135 9.42 2.28 -18.20
C ILE A 135 8.74 3.41 -18.99
N LYS A 136 9.51 4.15 -19.77
CA LYS A 136 9.00 5.25 -20.60
C LYS A 136 8.01 4.76 -21.67
N THR A 137 8.36 3.67 -22.37
CA THR A 137 7.52 3.11 -23.44
C THR A 137 6.18 2.57 -22.91
N LEU A 138 6.18 1.98 -21.72
CA LEU A 138 4.98 1.45 -21.08
C LEU A 138 4.22 2.52 -20.26
N ASN A 139 4.79 3.73 -20.15
CA ASN A 139 4.27 4.81 -19.29
C ASN A 139 3.94 4.32 -17.87
N VAL A 140 4.90 3.62 -17.23
CA VAL A 140 4.68 2.91 -15.96
C VAL A 140 4.43 3.87 -14.82
N ASP A 141 3.30 3.72 -14.17
CA ASP A 141 3.00 4.32 -12.86
C ASP A 141 3.34 3.30 -11.75
N PHE A 142 4.28 3.66 -10.86
CA PHE A 142 4.69 2.79 -9.75
C PHE A 142 3.63 2.74 -8.62
N ASP A 143 2.65 3.63 -8.62
CA ASP A 143 1.51 3.55 -7.72
C ASP A 143 0.43 2.59 -8.24
N ASN A 144 0.51 2.19 -9.52
CA ASN A 144 -0.35 1.19 -10.15
C ASN A 144 0.34 -0.19 -10.19
N PRO A 145 -0.11 -1.19 -9.39
CA PRO A 145 0.49 -2.51 -9.36
C PRO A 145 0.48 -3.26 -10.70
N VAL A 146 -0.54 -3.02 -11.53
CA VAL A 146 -0.66 -3.67 -12.85
C VAL A 146 0.44 -3.20 -13.80
N ASP A 147 0.78 -1.91 -13.78
CA ASP A 147 1.85 -1.37 -14.62
C ASP A 147 3.21 -1.94 -14.21
N VAL A 148 3.44 -2.07 -12.90
CA VAL A 148 4.65 -2.69 -12.36
C VAL A 148 4.75 -4.16 -12.75
N LEU A 149 3.64 -4.91 -12.71
CA LEU A 149 3.59 -6.29 -13.17
C LEU A 149 3.91 -6.42 -14.66
N ASN A 150 3.36 -5.55 -15.50
CA ASN A 150 3.61 -5.52 -16.93
C ASN A 150 5.08 -5.19 -17.24
N LEU A 151 5.65 -4.21 -16.55
CA LEU A 151 7.07 -3.88 -16.63
C LEU A 151 7.94 -5.09 -16.25
N TRP A 152 7.62 -5.73 -15.12
CA TRP A 152 8.37 -6.88 -14.62
C TRP A 152 8.31 -8.07 -15.58
N ASN A 153 7.15 -8.34 -16.17
CA ASN A 153 7.00 -9.36 -17.20
C ASN A 153 7.88 -9.08 -18.41
N LYS A 154 7.91 -7.82 -18.90
CA LYS A 154 8.70 -7.43 -20.06
C LYS A 154 10.22 -7.57 -19.84
N ILE A 155 10.67 -7.31 -18.62
CA ILE A 155 12.10 -7.36 -18.27
C ILE A 155 12.54 -8.79 -18.00
N SER A 156 11.74 -9.55 -17.23
CA SER A 156 12.07 -10.89 -16.77
C SER A 156 12.04 -11.97 -17.85
N LEU A 157 11.47 -11.67 -19.03
CA LEU A 157 11.47 -12.57 -20.19
C LEU A 157 12.77 -12.46 -21.03
N LYS A 158 13.66 -11.52 -20.71
CA LYS A 158 14.93 -11.30 -21.46
C LYS A 158 16.15 -11.95 -20.80
N ASP A 159 15.98 -12.53 -19.63
CA ASP A 159 16.99 -13.33 -18.92
C ASP A 159 16.67 -14.83 -19.09
#